data_f7e286f28bab0173ae00318902308e81
#
_entry.id   f7e286f28bab0173ae00318902308e81
#
_cell.length_a   1.000
_cell.length_b   1.000
_cell.length_c   1.000
_cell.angle_alpha   90.00
_cell.angle_beta   90.00
_cell.angle_gamma   90.00
#
_symmetry.space_group_name_H-M   'P 1'
#
loop_
_entity.id
_entity.type
_entity.pdbx_description
1 polymer ?
#
loop_
_entity_poly.entity_id
_entity_poly.type
_entity_poly.pdbx_seq_one_letter_code
_entity_poly.pdbx_strand_id
1 'polypeptide(L)'
;MAEDIIADEEPSYIDYETFLDPDFSPASFANTLVVSTNNPNDTPLDLSTPLSRVLFDAQEIDSHIDVLTTRSAVPLLNYTQEQTQASKNIVGELDGQIQSLNDSYRQLEKEVIDKHAEADEVRLVALRLWETLKLGRSVGRCLQLGRQLEVQHSELDSGTGKEDHRALVRCAYTILSLREVLDRKAPGEEGFGLNRVDAVKSLQDTVITPIDRSVRERAERSIREFSVQPTSTFAQVEEIKARTASALTALYLLSPTTGFKPDKWVPRLLLQSLETYIRSALQASITALSRSLGQLPTLDKALADVMAKCQNVVSLEAVLETIKPPAHPLLPHLQPNDPIELTPVPSRTS
;
A
#
# COMPACT_ATOMS: atom_id res chain seq x y z
N MET A 1 21.12 60.93 19.05
CA MET A 1 21.67 61.71 20.15
C MET A 1 23.19 61.84 20.04
N ALA A 2 23.68 62.28 18.86
CA ALA A 2 25.11 62.48 18.63
C ALA A 2 25.40 63.80 17.90
N GLU A 3 24.45 64.73 17.92
CA GLU A 3 24.52 65.98 17.16
C GLU A 3 24.61 67.25 18.00
N ASP A 4 24.62 67.19 19.32
CA ASP A 4 24.60 68.39 20.21
C ASP A 4 25.89 68.60 21.04
N ILE A 5 27.05 68.06 20.65
CA ILE A 5 28.30 68.23 21.40
C ILE A 5 29.30 69.14 20.65
N ILE A 6 28.92 69.70 19.52
CA ILE A 6 29.83 70.64 18.77
C ILE A 6 29.27 72.07 18.86
N ALA A 7 29.17 72.60 20.05
CA ALA A 7 28.93 74.04 20.19
C ALA A 7 29.40 74.50 21.53
N ASP A 8 30.57 74.99 21.61
CA ASP A 8 31.21 76.01 22.42
C ASP A 8 32.76 75.74 22.56
N GLU A 9 33.41 75.60 21.40
CA GLU A 9 34.83 75.85 21.39
C GLU A 9 35.00 77.36 21.29
N GLU A 10 35.30 78.00 22.46
CA GLU A 10 35.83 79.35 22.45
C GLU A 10 37.04 79.41 21.48
N PRO A 11 37.12 80.37 20.60
CA PRO A 11 38.18 80.44 19.64
C PRO A 11 39.55 80.44 20.39
N SER A 12 40.27 79.34 20.27
CA SER A 12 41.58 79.18 20.89
C SER A 12 42.50 80.28 20.36
N TYR A 13 43.21 80.94 21.27
CA TYR A 13 44.20 81.97 20.94
C TYR A 13 45.41 81.41 20.17
N ILE A 14 45.57 80.09 20.23
CA ILE A 14 46.67 79.36 19.61
C ILE A 14 46.24 78.77 18.29
N ASP A 15 47.01 79.03 17.22
CA ASP A 15 46.87 78.39 15.96
C ASP A 15 47.47 76.97 15.99
N TYR A 16 46.62 75.93 16.30
CA TYR A 16 47.05 74.54 16.38
C TYR A 16 47.47 73.99 15.00
N GLU A 17 46.93 74.54 13.90
CA GLU A 17 47.24 74.07 12.54
C GLU A 17 48.72 74.28 12.20
N THR A 18 49.28 75.39 12.65
CA THR A 18 50.74 75.71 12.44
C THR A 18 51.63 74.64 13.18
N PHE A 19 51.21 74.12 14.31
CA PHE A 19 52.00 73.11 15.07
C PHE A 19 51.78 71.68 14.56
N LEU A 20 50.72 71.45 13.84
CA LEU A 20 50.35 70.08 13.30
C LEU A 20 50.89 69.91 11.88
N ASP A 21 51.41 70.94 11.25
CA ASP A 21 52.00 70.90 9.91
C ASP A 21 53.24 69.97 9.91
N PRO A 22 53.28 68.95 9.00
CA PRO A 22 54.40 68.03 8.88
C PRO A 22 55.73 68.71 8.61
N ASP A 23 55.71 69.93 8.02
CA ASP A 23 56.90 70.75 7.70
C ASP A 23 57.26 71.76 8.83
N PHE A 24 56.61 71.66 10.01
CA PHE A 24 56.88 72.55 11.14
C PHE A 24 58.28 72.43 11.64
N SER A 25 59.02 73.62 11.58
CA SER A 25 60.34 73.73 12.09
C SER A 25 60.37 74.62 13.36
N PRO A 26 60.67 74.02 14.55
CA PRO A 26 60.73 74.79 15.82
C PRO A 26 61.72 76.00 15.76
N ALA A 27 62.82 75.84 15.02
CA ALA A 27 63.81 76.90 14.87
C ALA A 27 63.29 78.09 14.01
N SER A 28 62.57 77.82 12.91
CA SER A 28 61.92 78.79 12.12
C SER A 28 60.85 79.58 12.86
N PHE A 29 59.98 78.82 13.58
CA PHE A 29 58.93 79.35 14.45
C PHE A 29 59.51 80.28 15.54
N ALA A 30 60.55 79.85 16.25
CA ALA A 30 61.21 80.63 17.30
C ALA A 30 61.85 81.93 16.69
N ASN A 31 62.46 81.81 15.51
CA ASN A 31 63.03 82.96 14.87
C ASN A 31 61.95 84.00 14.43
N THR A 32 60.84 83.49 13.88
CA THR A 32 59.69 84.36 13.50
C THR A 32 59.10 85.02 14.74
N LEU A 33 58.99 84.30 15.86
CA LEU A 33 58.50 84.83 17.11
C LEU A 33 59.41 85.90 17.71
N VAL A 34 60.73 85.67 17.69
CA VAL A 34 61.70 86.63 18.15
C VAL A 34 61.70 87.91 17.29
N VAL A 35 61.66 87.76 15.97
CA VAL A 35 61.57 88.88 15.05
C VAL A 35 60.28 89.69 15.20
N SER A 36 59.15 89.02 15.44
CA SER A 36 57.84 89.70 15.63
C SER A 36 57.67 90.40 16.96
N THR A 37 58.43 90.01 17.98
CA THR A 37 58.36 90.59 19.34
C THR A 37 59.44 91.63 19.64
N ASN A 38 60.45 91.77 18.74
CA ASN A 38 61.54 92.73 18.94
C ASN A 38 61.48 93.76 17.75
N ASN A 39 61.83 95.01 18.09
CA ASN A 39 62.06 96.00 17.10
C ASN A 39 63.47 95.88 16.44
N PRO A 40 63.62 96.06 15.17
CA PRO A 40 64.92 95.92 14.49
C PRO A 40 66.03 96.81 14.98
N ASN A 41 65.73 97.86 15.82
CA ASN A 41 66.70 98.85 16.33
C ASN A 41 67.01 98.64 17.86
N ASP A 42 66.49 97.64 18.53
CA ASP A 42 66.69 97.40 19.90
C ASP A 42 68.00 96.60 20.17
N THR A 43 68.91 97.14 20.96
CA THR A 43 70.10 96.47 21.43
C THR A 43 70.18 96.58 22.98
N PRO A 44 70.17 95.56 23.74
CA PRO A 44 70.24 94.10 23.47
C PRO A 44 68.91 93.52 23.13
N LEU A 45 68.93 92.42 22.34
CA LEU A 45 67.74 91.65 21.95
C LEU A 45 66.98 91.12 23.14
N ASP A 46 65.68 91.42 23.29
CA ASP A 46 64.84 90.88 24.38
C ASP A 46 64.38 89.47 24.08
N LEU A 47 64.90 88.52 24.77
CA LEU A 47 64.48 87.12 24.67
C LEU A 47 63.44 86.68 25.72
N SER A 48 63.18 87.56 26.73
CA SER A 48 62.22 87.23 27.78
C SER A 48 60.82 87.31 27.35
N THR A 49 60.41 88.22 26.44
CA THR A 49 59.09 88.37 25.93
C THR A 49 58.66 87.14 25.03
N PRO A 50 59.46 86.74 24.01
CA PRO A 50 59.15 85.60 23.23
C PRO A 50 59.11 84.26 24.09
N LEU A 51 60.04 84.11 25.01
CA LEU A 51 60.05 82.96 25.95
C LEU A 51 58.78 82.92 26.77
N SER A 52 58.36 84.05 27.36
CA SER A 52 57.11 84.09 28.16
C SER A 52 55.90 83.76 27.30
N ARG A 53 55.86 84.17 26.07
CA ARG A 53 54.77 83.81 25.14
C ARG A 53 54.74 82.32 24.86
N VAL A 54 55.86 81.67 24.52
CA VAL A 54 55.93 80.23 24.31
C VAL A 54 55.57 79.45 25.59
N LEU A 55 55.99 79.93 26.74
CA LEU A 55 55.59 79.24 28.03
C LEU A 55 54.09 79.39 28.26
N PHE A 56 53.47 80.54 27.90
CA PHE A 56 52.05 80.72 28.02
C PHE A 56 51.29 79.80 27.04
N ASP A 57 51.74 79.80 25.75
CA ASP A 57 51.17 78.90 24.73
C ASP A 57 51.27 77.42 25.12
N ALA A 58 52.42 77.02 25.72
CA ALA A 58 52.59 75.65 26.21
C ALA A 58 51.60 75.32 27.36
N GLN A 59 51.43 76.29 28.31
CA GLN A 59 50.46 76.09 29.43
C GLN A 59 49.02 76.06 28.94
N GLU A 60 48.69 76.86 27.91
CA GLU A 60 47.40 76.89 27.26
C GLU A 60 47.11 75.55 26.58
N ILE A 61 48.08 74.98 25.84
CA ILE A 61 48.01 73.70 25.19
C ILE A 61 47.78 72.60 26.25
N ASP A 62 48.55 72.57 27.33
CA ASP A 62 48.37 71.61 28.40
C ASP A 62 46.97 71.69 29.02
N SER A 63 46.51 72.94 29.28
CA SER A 63 45.15 73.17 29.79
C SER A 63 44.07 72.65 28.80
N HIS A 64 44.26 72.89 27.52
CA HIS A 64 43.33 72.41 26.49
C HIS A 64 43.32 70.87 26.37
N ILE A 65 44.53 70.26 26.43
CA ILE A 65 44.64 68.79 26.44
C ILE A 65 43.92 68.23 27.68
N ASP A 66 44.10 68.83 28.85
CA ASP A 66 43.44 68.39 30.07
C ASP A 66 41.90 68.52 29.97
N VAL A 67 41.42 69.64 29.40
CA VAL A 67 40.00 69.86 29.16
C VAL A 67 39.45 68.85 28.17
N LEU A 68 40.12 68.62 27.04
CA LEU A 68 39.69 67.62 26.04
C LEU A 68 39.70 66.21 26.65
N THR A 69 40.73 65.88 27.44
CA THR A 69 40.84 64.59 28.05
C THR A 69 39.75 64.37 29.10
N THR A 70 39.56 65.33 30.00
CA THR A 70 38.55 65.22 31.08
C THR A 70 37.13 65.37 30.58
N ARG A 71 36.90 66.28 29.62
CA ARG A 71 35.54 66.59 29.14
C ARG A 71 35.01 65.63 28.06
N SER A 72 35.90 65.09 27.20
CA SER A 72 35.52 64.27 26.09
C SER A 72 36.02 62.83 26.16
N ALA A 73 37.33 62.62 26.41
CA ALA A 73 37.91 61.27 26.34
C ALA A 73 37.51 60.39 27.53
N VAL A 74 37.52 60.91 28.74
CA VAL A 74 37.16 60.15 29.93
C VAL A 74 35.67 59.72 29.94
N PRO A 75 34.70 60.62 29.62
CA PRO A 75 33.30 60.21 29.49
C PRO A 75 33.08 59.18 28.38
N LEU A 76 33.74 59.32 27.23
CA LEU A 76 33.68 58.41 26.12
C LEU A 76 34.23 57.00 26.53
N LEU A 77 35.36 56.95 27.22
CA LEU A 77 35.91 55.70 27.73
C LEU A 77 34.98 55.04 28.75
N ASN A 78 34.40 55.80 29.66
CA ASN A 78 33.42 55.29 30.60
C ASN A 78 32.17 54.74 29.90
N TYR A 79 31.64 55.47 28.91
CA TYR A 79 30.53 55.05 28.12
C TYR A 79 30.81 53.76 27.35
N THR A 80 32.00 53.70 26.67
CA THR A 80 32.40 52.45 25.96
C THR A 80 32.64 51.28 26.90
N GLN A 81 33.16 51.52 28.11
CA GLN A 81 33.30 50.51 29.12
C GLN A 81 31.94 49.98 29.61
N GLU A 82 30.99 50.87 29.90
CA GLU A 82 29.62 50.52 30.26
C GLU A 82 28.92 49.71 29.19
N GLN A 83 29.02 50.18 27.93
CA GLN A 83 28.47 49.47 26.77
C GLN A 83 29.09 48.11 26.58
N THR A 84 30.41 48.00 26.76
CA THR A 84 31.12 46.70 26.70
C THR A 84 30.66 45.76 27.80
N GLN A 85 30.50 46.29 29.00
CA GLN A 85 30.03 45.47 30.13
C GLN A 85 28.55 45.04 29.94
N ALA A 86 27.69 45.94 29.50
CA ALA A 86 26.33 45.64 29.16
C ALA A 86 26.22 44.56 28.03
N SER A 87 27.05 44.70 27.00
CA SER A 87 27.14 43.74 25.93
C SER A 87 27.60 42.35 26.42
N LYS A 88 28.61 42.31 27.30
CA LYS A 88 29.06 41.05 27.91
C LYS A 88 27.99 40.39 28.77
N ASN A 89 27.22 41.16 29.50
CA ASN A 89 26.11 40.65 30.31
C ASN A 89 25.01 40.06 29.42
N ILE A 90 24.65 40.77 28.32
CA ILE A 90 23.66 40.30 27.33
C ILE A 90 24.13 39.02 26.65
N VAL A 91 25.41 38.96 26.23
CA VAL A 91 25.99 37.75 25.62
C VAL A 91 25.96 36.58 26.59
N GLY A 92 26.34 36.81 27.86
CA GLY A 92 26.29 35.77 28.89
C GLY A 92 24.87 35.25 29.15
N GLU A 93 23.89 36.13 29.19
CA GLU A 93 22.48 35.74 29.33
C GLU A 93 21.96 34.98 28.11
N LEU A 94 22.32 35.46 26.91
CA LEU A 94 21.97 34.80 25.66
C LEU A 94 22.59 33.40 25.56
N ASP A 95 23.87 33.26 25.99
CA ASP A 95 24.51 31.93 26.00
C ASP A 95 23.80 30.96 26.95
N GLY A 96 23.42 31.44 28.15
CA GLY A 96 22.59 30.67 29.06
C GLY A 96 21.24 30.24 28.51
N GLN A 97 20.57 31.16 27.78
CA GLN A 97 19.30 30.86 27.10
C GLN A 97 19.46 29.83 25.97
N ILE A 98 20.55 29.96 25.18
CA ILE A 98 20.90 29.01 24.13
C ILE A 98 21.18 27.62 24.69
N GLN A 99 21.92 27.53 25.82
CA GLN A 99 22.17 26.26 26.46
C GLN A 99 20.88 25.61 26.97
N SER A 100 20.01 26.36 27.64
CA SER A 100 18.73 25.90 28.14
C SER A 100 17.82 25.43 26.98
N LEU A 101 17.80 26.18 25.87
CA LEU A 101 17.06 25.82 24.68
C LEU A 101 17.61 24.54 24.06
N ASN A 102 18.93 24.40 23.94
CA ASN A 102 19.56 23.19 23.37
C ASN A 102 19.28 21.95 24.25
N ASP A 103 19.30 22.08 25.57
CA ASP A 103 18.97 20.98 26.47
C ASP A 103 17.48 20.60 26.36
N SER A 104 16.58 21.59 26.19
CA SER A 104 15.18 21.36 25.95
C SER A 104 14.94 20.65 24.59
N TYR A 105 15.67 21.04 23.54
CA TYR A 105 15.61 20.35 22.25
C TYR A 105 16.11 18.91 22.34
N ARG A 106 17.21 18.65 23.04
CA ARG A 106 17.72 17.29 23.24
C ARG A 106 16.73 16.41 24.00
N GLN A 107 16.10 16.98 25.03
CA GLN A 107 15.07 16.25 25.77
C GLN A 107 13.85 15.95 24.89
N LEU A 108 13.37 16.93 24.14
CA LEU A 108 12.26 16.77 23.22
C LEU A 108 12.58 15.74 22.13
N GLU A 109 13.77 15.83 21.54
CA GLU A 109 14.26 14.87 20.54
C GLU A 109 14.22 13.45 21.09
N LYS A 110 14.78 13.24 22.28
CA LYS A 110 14.79 11.93 22.94
C LYS A 110 13.38 11.43 23.22
N GLU A 111 12.53 12.25 23.83
CA GLU A 111 11.16 11.86 24.15
C GLU A 111 10.33 11.58 22.90
N VAL A 112 10.42 12.40 21.85
CA VAL A 112 9.65 12.21 20.62
C VAL A 112 10.17 11.03 19.80
N ILE A 113 11.49 10.90 19.61
CA ILE A 113 12.07 9.81 18.83
C ILE A 113 11.86 8.47 19.53
N ASP A 114 12.14 8.39 20.83
CA ASP A 114 11.96 7.16 21.60
C ASP A 114 10.48 6.73 21.61
N LYS A 115 9.55 7.66 21.81
CA LYS A 115 8.11 7.38 21.78
C LYS A 115 7.60 7.02 20.39
N HIS A 116 8.13 7.63 19.34
CA HIS A 116 7.80 7.27 17.99
C HIS A 116 8.29 5.86 17.64
N ALA A 117 9.53 5.52 18.04
CA ALA A 117 10.09 4.18 17.83
C ALA A 117 9.26 3.11 18.57
N GLU A 118 8.89 3.35 19.82
CA GLU A 118 8.02 2.47 20.61
C GLU A 118 6.63 2.31 19.95
N ALA A 119 6.04 3.41 19.49
CA ALA A 119 4.76 3.40 18.81
C ALA A 119 4.81 2.63 17.46
N ASP A 120 5.90 2.78 16.70
CA ASP A 120 6.11 2.02 15.46
C ASP A 120 6.30 0.53 15.72
N GLU A 121 7.03 0.13 16.76
CA GLU A 121 7.13 -1.27 17.15
C GLU A 121 5.77 -1.87 17.51
N VAL A 122 4.99 -1.17 18.34
CA VAL A 122 3.63 -1.59 18.71
C VAL A 122 2.74 -1.69 17.47
N ARG A 123 2.82 -0.73 16.56
CA ARG A 123 2.08 -0.74 15.29
C ARG A 123 2.46 -1.95 14.42
N LEU A 124 3.75 -2.26 14.28
CA LEU A 124 4.21 -3.42 13.51
C LEU A 124 3.76 -4.74 14.15
N VAL A 125 3.82 -4.85 15.47
CA VAL A 125 3.33 -6.03 16.21
C VAL A 125 1.81 -6.18 16.01
N ALA A 126 1.06 -5.08 16.13
CA ALA A 126 -0.39 -5.10 15.92
C ALA A 126 -0.77 -5.53 14.49
N LEU A 127 -0.05 -5.04 13.46
CA LEU A 127 -0.26 -5.44 12.07
C LEU A 127 0.02 -6.94 11.87
N ARG A 128 1.13 -7.45 12.41
CA ARG A 128 1.46 -8.89 12.32
C ARG A 128 0.43 -9.77 13.05
N LEU A 129 -0.02 -9.35 14.22
CA LEU A 129 -1.08 -10.04 14.94
C LEU A 129 -2.40 -10.03 14.16
N TRP A 130 -2.74 -8.92 13.54
CA TRP A 130 -3.92 -8.81 12.68
C TRP A 130 -3.85 -9.76 11.48
N GLU A 131 -2.70 -9.80 10.79
CA GLU A 131 -2.47 -10.72 9.66
C GLU A 131 -2.55 -12.18 10.10
N THR A 132 -1.93 -12.54 11.23
CA THR A 132 -1.98 -13.92 11.76
C THR A 132 -3.39 -14.31 12.19
N LEU A 133 -4.15 -13.39 12.80
CA LEU A 133 -5.54 -13.62 13.17
C LEU A 133 -6.42 -13.84 11.94
N LYS A 134 -6.22 -13.02 10.89
CA LYS A 134 -6.93 -13.17 9.62
C LYS A 134 -6.63 -14.52 8.98
N LEU A 135 -5.34 -14.89 8.92
CA LEU A 135 -4.92 -16.20 8.42
C LEU A 135 -5.52 -17.34 9.25
N GLY A 136 -5.50 -17.25 10.57
CA GLY A 136 -6.11 -18.25 11.45
C GLY A 136 -7.60 -18.44 11.22
N ARG A 137 -8.34 -17.36 11.00
CA ARG A 137 -9.77 -17.42 10.65
C ARG A 137 -10.00 -18.09 9.29
N SER A 138 -9.18 -17.76 8.30
CA SER A 138 -9.28 -18.38 6.96
C SER A 138 -8.96 -19.86 6.99
N VAL A 139 -7.94 -20.27 7.75
CA VAL A 139 -7.63 -21.69 7.98
C VAL A 139 -8.78 -22.40 8.69
N GLY A 140 -9.34 -21.81 9.76
CA GLY A 140 -10.49 -22.34 10.46
C GLY A 140 -11.70 -22.55 9.54
N ARG A 141 -11.98 -21.58 8.65
CA ARG A 141 -13.05 -21.69 7.64
C ARG A 141 -12.77 -22.83 6.65
N CYS A 142 -11.53 -22.97 6.15
CA CYS A 142 -11.16 -24.07 5.26
C CYS A 142 -11.34 -25.43 5.93
N LEU A 143 -10.90 -25.59 7.19
CA LEU A 143 -11.06 -26.83 7.93
C LEU A 143 -12.53 -27.16 8.22
N GLN A 144 -13.35 -26.16 8.52
CA GLN A 144 -14.79 -26.34 8.73
C GLN A 144 -15.48 -26.79 7.44
N LEU A 145 -15.19 -26.14 6.31
CA LEU A 145 -15.73 -26.54 5.00
C LEU A 145 -15.23 -27.93 4.58
N GLY A 146 -13.96 -28.28 4.90
CA GLY A 146 -13.42 -29.61 4.65
C GLY A 146 -14.16 -30.70 5.42
N ARG A 147 -14.39 -30.50 6.72
CA ARG A 147 -15.20 -31.42 7.53
C ARG A 147 -16.64 -31.55 7.02
N GLN A 148 -17.25 -30.43 6.63
CA GLN A 148 -18.58 -30.45 6.04
C GLN A 148 -18.59 -31.24 4.74
N LEU A 149 -17.56 -31.14 3.91
CA LEU A 149 -17.40 -31.87 2.66
C LEU A 149 -17.28 -33.40 2.94
N GLU A 150 -16.47 -33.78 3.93
CA GLU A 150 -16.34 -35.19 4.35
C GLU A 150 -17.67 -35.80 4.79
N VAL A 151 -18.43 -35.06 5.62
CA VAL A 151 -19.77 -35.51 6.06
C VAL A 151 -20.71 -35.65 4.87
N GLN A 152 -20.78 -34.68 3.99
CA GLN A 152 -21.63 -34.73 2.78
C GLN A 152 -21.21 -35.85 1.82
N HIS A 153 -19.91 -36.15 1.73
CA HIS A 153 -19.40 -37.24 0.91
C HIS A 153 -19.75 -38.61 1.56
N SER A 154 -19.68 -38.73 2.89
CA SER A 154 -20.07 -39.97 3.57
C SER A 154 -21.57 -40.27 3.43
N GLU A 155 -22.42 -39.26 3.29
CA GLU A 155 -23.84 -39.41 2.95
C GLU A 155 -24.03 -40.05 1.56
N LEU A 156 -23.17 -39.71 0.58
CA LEU A 156 -23.15 -40.32 -0.75
C LEU A 156 -22.73 -41.80 -0.70
N ASP A 157 -21.85 -42.19 0.24
CA ASP A 157 -21.33 -43.56 0.35
C ASP A 157 -22.20 -44.48 1.22
N SER A 158 -23.06 -43.93 2.09
CA SER A 158 -23.82 -44.66 3.12
C SER A 158 -24.98 -45.51 2.56
N GLY A 159 -25.08 -45.70 1.26
CA GLY A 159 -25.75 -46.82 0.57
C GLY A 159 -27.11 -47.29 1.08
N THR A 160 -28.03 -46.43 1.50
CA THR A 160 -29.40 -46.80 1.89
C THR A 160 -30.32 -47.05 0.69
N GLY A 161 -29.78 -47.49 -0.46
CA GLY A 161 -30.55 -47.87 -1.66
C GLY A 161 -31.17 -46.72 -2.46
N LYS A 162 -31.23 -45.52 -1.90
CA LYS A 162 -31.56 -44.28 -2.60
C LYS A 162 -30.33 -43.38 -2.51
N GLU A 163 -29.52 -43.34 -3.57
CA GLU A 163 -28.44 -42.35 -3.67
C GLU A 163 -29.04 -40.96 -3.49
N ASP A 164 -28.65 -40.26 -2.42
CA ASP A 164 -29.12 -38.90 -2.23
C ASP A 164 -28.43 -37.97 -3.26
N HIS A 165 -29.05 -37.85 -4.45
CA HIS A 165 -28.59 -37.00 -5.53
C HIS A 165 -28.43 -35.52 -5.10
N ARG A 166 -29.12 -35.07 -4.02
CA ARG A 166 -28.99 -33.74 -3.44
C ARG A 166 -27.68 -33.59 -2.69
N ALA A 167 -27.13 -34.67 -2.09
CA ALA A 167 -25.81 -34.62 -1.48
C ALA A 167 -24.72 -34.35 -2.48
N LEU A 168 -24.86 -34.85 -3.72
CA LEU A 168 -23.93 -34.53 -4.83
C LEU A 168 -23.83 -33.03 -5.11
N VAL A 169 -24.98 -32.36 -5.16
CA VAL A 169 -25.04 -30.91 -5.39
C VAL A 169 -24.47 -30.16 -4.16
N ARG A 170 -24.77 -30.60 -2.93
CA ARG A 170 -24.19 -30.00 -1.70
C ARG A 170 -22.67 -30.10 -1.70
N CYS A 171 -22.11 -31.28 -2.03
CA CYS A 171 -20.66 -31.46 -2.16
C CYS A 171 -20.06 -30.50 -3.19
N ALA A 172 -20.69 -30.36 -4.37
CA ALA A 172 -20.23 -29.48 -5.43
C ALA A 172 -20.20 -27.99 -4.97
N TYR A 173 -21.21 -27.53 -4.26
CA TYR A 173 -21.24 -26.18 -3.67
C TYR A 173 -20.15 -25.99 -2.62
N THR A 174 -19.93 -26.96 -1.73
CA THR A 174 -18.89 -26.89 -0.69
C THR A 174 -17.50 -26.86 -1.33
N ILE A 175 -17.25 -27.68 -2.37
CA ILE A 175 -16.00 -27.64 -3.15
C ILE A 175 -15.79 -26.28 -3.80
N LEU A 176 -16.84 -25.70 -4.39
CA LEU A 176 -16.74 -24.39 -5.03
C LEU A 176 -16.48 -23.29 -4.01
N SER A 177 -17.10 -23.34 -2.81
CA SER A 177 -16.83 -22.42 -1.71
C SER A 177 -15.40 -22.56 -1.18
N LEU A 178 -14.84 -23.77 -1.13
CA LEU A 178 -13.43 -23.99 -0.80
C LEU A 178 -12.49 -23.40 -1.84
N ARG A 179 -12.80 -23.58 -3.14
CA ARG A 179 -12.03 -22.96 -4.23
C ARG A 179 -12.10 -21.44 -4.14
N GLU A 180 -13.26 -20.86 -3.81
CA GLU A 180 -13.41 -19.42 -3.61
C GLU A 180 -12.42 -18.87 -2.58
N VAL A 181 -12.31 -19.53 -1.42
CA VAL A 181 -11.38 -19.12 -0.36
C VAL A 181 -9.92 -19.33 -0.79
N LEU A 182 -9.61 -20.44 -1.47
CA LEU A 182 -8.25 -20.78 -1.89
C LEU A 182 -7.71 -19.96 -3.07
N ASP A 183 -8.60 -19.49 -3.96
CA ASP A 183 -8.23 -18.76 -5.17
C ASP A 183 -8.05 -17.24 -4.92
N ARG A 184 -8.61 -16.70 -3.84
CA ARG A 184 -8.45 -15.30 -3.44
C ARG A 184 -7.07 -15.07 -2.78
N LYS A 185 -6.02 -14.98 -3.59
CA LYS A 185 -4.60 -14.90 -3.14
C LYS A 185 -4.04 -13.49 -3.06
N ALA A 186 -4.80 -12.46 -3.42
CA ALA A 186 -4.32 -11.08 -3.42
C ALA A 186 -4.03 -10.57 -1.98
N PRO A 187 -3.06 -9.65 -1.82
CA PRO A 187 -2.77 -9.04 -0.53
C PRO A 187 -4.03 -8.39 0.06
N GLY A 188 -4.41 -8.80 1.27
CA GLY A 188 -5.64 -8.31 1.91
C GLY A 188 -6.86 -9.20 1.75
N GLU A 189 -6.87 -10.17 0.86
CA GLU A 189 -7.94 -11.16 0.69
C GLU A 189 -7.88 -12.30 1.70
N GLU A 190 -8.97 -13.07 1.81
CA GLU A 190 -9.07 -14.16 2.80
C GLU A 190 -8.09 -15.30 2.55
N GLY A 191 -7.74 -15.58 1.30
CA GLY A 191 -6.84 -16.67 0.90
C GLY A 191 -5.37 -16.34 0.94
N PHE A 192 -5.02 -15.08 1.28
CA PHE A 192 -3.62 -14.68 1.33
C PHE A 192 -2.83 -15.49 2.37
N GLY A 193 -1.78 -16.15 1.92
CA GLY A 193 -0.89 -16.95 2.79
C GLY A 193 -1.38 -18.37 3.12
N LEU A 194 -2.60 -18.78 2.74
CA LEU A 194 -3.12 -20.13 2.97
C LEU A 194 -2.25 -21.22 2.33
N ASN A 195 -1.63 -20.94 1.21
CA ASN A 195 -0.72 -21.84 0.51
C ASN A 195 0.56 -22.18 1.29
N ARG A 196 0.89 -21.42 2.35
CA ARG A 196 2.04 -21.66 3.23
C ARG A 196 1.70 -22.56 4.42
N VAL A 197 0.41 -22.78 4.67
CA VAL A 197 -0.08 -23.56 5.82
C VAL A 197 -0.16 -25.03 5.42
N ASP A 198 0.64 -25.88 6.03
CA ASP A 198 0.69 -27.30 5.68
C ASP A 198 -0.61 -28.06 5.98
N ALA A 199 -1.36 -27.65 7.00
CA ALA A 199 -2.69 -28.19 7.27
C ALA A 199 -3.67 -27.97 6.11
N VAL A 200 -3.60 -26.82 5.42
CA VAL A 200 -4.45 -26.50 4.26
C VAL A 200 -4.01 -27.31 3.04
N LYS A 201 -2.70 -27.49 2.82
CA LYS A 201 -2.18 -28.35 1.75
C LYS A 201 -2.59 -29.81 1.97
N SER A 202 -2.42 -30.30 3.19
CA SER A 202 -2.85 -31.67 3.55
C SER A 202 -4.36 -31.84 3.31
N LEU A 203 -5.18 -30.87 3.74
CA LEU A 203 -6.63 -30.89 3.48
C LEU A 203 -6.93 -30.95 1.97
N GLN A 204 -6.20 -30.17 1.17
CA GLN A 204 -6.39 -30.13 -0.29
C GLN A 204 -6.07 -31.49 -0.91
N ASP A 205 -4.97 -32.14 -0.52
CA ASP A 205 -4.49 -33.35 -1.13
C ASP A 205 -5.26 -34.59 -0.62
N THR A 206 -5.60 -34.63 0.67
CA THR A 206 -6.23 -35.82 1.27
C THR A 206 -7.74 -35.81 1.22
N VAL A 207 -8.38 -34.63 1.21
CA VAL A 207 -9.86 -34.50 1.29
C VAL A 207 -10.43 -33.92 0.01
N ILE A 208 -10.01 -32.70 -0.36
CA ILE A 208 -10.68 -31.96 -1.44
C ILE A 208 -10.47 -32.65 -2.80
N THR A 209 -9.25 -32.99 -3.14
CA THR A 209 -8.92 -33.58 -4.45
C THR A 209 -9.57 -34.95 -4.66
N PRO A 210 -9.52 -35.91 -3.74
CA PRO A 210 -10.17 -37.22 -3.95
C PRO A 210 -11.68 -37.11 -3.95
N ILE A 211 -12.30 -36.26 -3.11
CA ILE A 211 -13.74 -36.06 -3.11
C ILE A 211 -14.21 -35.37 -4.38
N ASP A 212 -13.50 -34.33 -4.85
CA ASP A 212 -13.79 -33.66 -6.13
C ASP A 212 -13.82 -34.68 -7.28
N ARG A 213 -12.82 -35.56 -7.34
CA ARG A 213 -12.79 -36.64 -8.33
C ARG A 213 -13.97 -37.60 -8.19
N SER A 214 -14.25 -38.07 -6.97
CA SER A 214 -15.35 -38.99 -6.70
C SER A 214 -16.71 -38.39 -7.11
N VAL A 215 -16.96 -37.11 -6.75
CA VAL A 215 -18.19 -36.40 -7.11
C VAL A 215 -18.34 -36.26 -8.62
N ARG A 216 -17.26 -35.92 -9.35
CA ARG A 216 -17.26 -35.85 -10.82
C ARG A 216 -17.56 -37.19 -11.45
N GLU A 217 -16.86 -38.24 -11.04
CA GLU A 217 -17.05 -39.59 -11.57
C GLU A 217 -18.47 -40.09 -11.37
N ARG A 218 -19.08 -39.81 -10.20
CA ARG A 218 -20.49 -40.16 -9.89
C ARG A 218 -21.48 -39.37 -10.75
N ALA A 219 -21.23 -38.05 -10.93
CA ALA A 219 -22.06 -37.21 -11.76
C ALA A 219 -22.00 -37.64 -13.24
N GLU A 220 -20.79 -37.90 -13.76
CA GLU A 220 -20.61 -38.40 -15.12
C GLU A 220 -21.27 -39.78 -15.32
N ARG A 221 -21.17 -40.68 -14.31
CA ARG A 221 -21.84 -42.00 -14.34
C ARG A 221 -23.35 -41.82 -14.40
N SER A 222 -23.93 -40.97 -13.55
CA SER A 222 -25.36 -40.71 -13.53
C SER A 222 -25.90 -40.21 -14.88
N ILE A 223 -25.13 -39.38 -15.60
CA ILE A 223 -25.47 -38.90 -16.94
C ILE A 223 -25.32 -40.03 -17.97
N ARG A 224 -24.27 -40.83 -17.88
CA ARG A 224 -23.98 -41.93 -18.81
C ARG A 224 -25.05 -43.05 -18.72
N GLU A 225 -25.57 -43.30 -17.52
CA GLU A 225 -26.60 -44.27 -17.21
C GLU A 225 -28.02 -43.73 -17.45
N PHE A 226 -28.17 -42.47 -17.89
CA PHE A 226 -29.45 -41.88 -18.12
C PHE A 226 -30.21 -42.64 -19.21
N SER A 227 -31.32 -43.30 -18.80
CA SER A 227 -32.20 -44.03 -19.69
C SER A 227 -33.60 -44.05 -19.08
N VAL A 228 -34.55 -43.55 -19.84
CA VAL A 228 -35.99 -43.59 -19.53
C VAL A 228 -36.62 -44.75 -20.30
N GLN A 229 -36.97 -45.81 -19.56
CA GLN A 229 -37.60 -46.97 -20.15
C GLN A 229 -39.10 -46.70 -20.35
N PRO A 230 -39.73 -47.14 -21.45
CA PRO A 230 -41.18 -47.01 -21.66
C PRO A 230 -42.03 -47.69 -20.61
N THR A 231 -41.45 -48.69 -19.91
CA THR A 231 -42.08 -49.45 -18.83
C THR A 231 -41.92 -48.83 -17.45
N SER A 232 -41.15 -47.74 -17.30
CA SER A 232 -40.93 -47.11 -16.03
C SER A 232 -42.17 -46.40 -15.51
N THR A 233 -42.40 -46.46 -14.21
CA THR A 233 -43.48 -45.69 -13.58
C THR A 233 -43.17 -44.21 -13.57
N PHE A 234 -44.17 -43.35 -13.52
CA PHE A 234 -43.99 -41.89 -13.49
C PHE A 234 -43.01 -41.44 -12.37
N ALA A 235 -43.15 -42.06 -11.18
CA ALA A 235 -42.26 -41.75 -10.05
C ALA A 235 -40.79 -42.12 -10.34
N GLN A 236 -40.53 -43.22 -11.02
CA GLN A 236 -39.18 -43.63 -11.42
C GLN A 236 -38.60 -42.67 -12.49
N VAL A 237 -39.42 -42.24 -13.45
CA VAL A 237 -38.99 -41.28 -14.46
C VAL A 237 -38.61 -39.95 -13.85
N GLU A 238 -39.42 -39.44 -12.92
CA GLU A 238 -39.10 -38.18 -12.21
C GLU A 238 -37.87 -38.31 -11.31
N GLU A 239 -37.66 -39.47 -10.66
CA GLU A 239 -36.43 -39.73 -9.88
C GLU A 239 -35.20 -39.76 -10.78
N ILE A 240 -35.24 -40.42 -11.92
CA ILE A 240 -34.14 -40.44 -12.92
C ILE A 240 -33.85 -39.02 -13.43
N LYS A 241 -34.88 -38.24 -13.77
CA LYS A 241 -34.73 -36.87 -14.21
C LYS A 241 -34.12 -35.98 -13.11
N ALA A 242 -34.60 -36.07 -11.87
CA ALA A 242 -34.08 -35.32 -10.73
C ALA A 242 -32.61 -35.67 -10.40
N ARG A 243 -32.26 -36.97 -10.48
CA ARG A 243 -30.88 -37.44 -10.35
C ARG A 243 -29.97 -36.89 -11.42
N THR A 244 -30.42 -36.92 -12.68
CA THR A 244 -29.69 -36.39 -13.82
C THR A 244 -29.54 -34.84 -13.75
N ALA A 245 -30.60 -34.13 -13.39
CA ALA A 245 -30.57 -32.70 -13.13
C ALA A 245 -29.54 -32.31 -12.08
N SER A 246 -29.49 -33.05 -10.98
CA SER A 246 -28.51 -32.85 -9.90
C SER A 246 -27.07 -33.13 -10.36
N ALA A 247 -26.88 -34.18 -11.19
CA ALA A 247 -25.57 -34.50 -11.77
C ALA A 247 -25.09 -33.40 -12.73
N LEU A 248 -25.97 -32.90 -13.61
CA LEU A 248 -25.68 -31.78 -14.52
C LEU A 248 -25.31 -30.50 -13.73
N THR A 249 -26.10 -30.19 -12.68
CA THR A 249 -25.83 -29.05 -11.80
C THR A 249 -24.47 -29.20 -11.09
N ALA A 250 -24.12 -30.39 -10.60
CA ALA A 250 -22.83 -30.63 -9.98
C ALA A 250 -21.67 -30.45 -10.96
N LEU A 251 -21.75 -30.95 -12.18
CA LEU A 251 -20.71 -30.76 -13.20
C LEU A 251 -20.59 -29.28 -13.66
N TYR A 252 -21.71 -28.58 -13.69
CA TYR A 252 -21.72 -27.14 -13.95
C TYR A 252 -20.91 -26.40 -12.89
N LEU A 253 -21.21 -26.64 -11.59
CA LEU A 253 -20.51 -26.01 -10.45
C LEU A 253 -19.03 -26.38 -10.38
N LEU A 254 -18.68 -27.64 -10.67
CA LEU A 254 -17.27 -28.11 -10.60
C LEU A 254 -16.43 -27.71 -11.83
N SER A 255 -17.04 -27.14 -12.86
CA SER A 255 -16.32 -26.68 -14.05
C SER A 255 -15.27 -25.63 -13.67
N PRO A 256 -14.04 -25.68 -14.25
CA PRO A 256 -12.96 -24.76 -13.90
C PRO A 256 -13.35 -23.31 -14.23
N THR A 257 -13.17 -22.42 -13.27
CA THR A 257 -13.43 -20.97 -13.40
C THR A 257 -12.13 -20.17 -13.57
N THR A 258 -10.99 -20.76 -13.18
CA THR A 258 -9.67 -20.11 -13.22
C THR A 258 -9.16 -19.90 -14.64
N GLY A 259 -8.71 -18.67 -14.94
CA GLY A 259 -8.08 -18.33 -16.23
C GLY A 259 -9.02 -17.86 -17.34
N PHE A 260 -10.31 -17.75 -17.09
CA PHE A 260 -11.28 -17.24 -18.07
C PHE A 260 -11.81 -15.85 -17.67
N LYS A 261 -11.97 -14.98 -18.67
CA LYS A 261 -12.78 -13.77 -18.48
C LYS A 261 -14.23 -14.18 -18.23
N PRO A 262 -14.97 -13.50 -17.34
CA PRO A 262 -16.35 -13.87 -17.00
C PRO A 262 -17.24 -14.01 -18.24
N ASP A 263 -17.04 -13.19 -19.26
CA ASP A 263 -17.84 -13.20 -20.52
C ASP A 263 -17.55 -14.40 -21.44
N LYS A 264 -16.49 -15.16 -21.22
CA LYS A 264 -16.08 -16.31 -22.03
C LYS A 264 -16.03 -17.63 -21.26
N TRP A 265 -16.62 -17.65 -20.08
CA TRP A 265 -16.65 -18.87 -19.28
C TRP A 265 -17.67 -19.87 -19.86
N VAL A 266 -17.24 -21.11 -20.01
CA VAL A 266 -18.06 -22.21 -20.50
C VAL A 266 -17.95 -23.39 -19.55
N PRO A 267 -19.06 -24.04 -19.16
CA PRO A 267 -19.07 -25.18 -18.25
C PRO A 267 -18.54 -26.46 -18.95
N ARG A 268 -17.22 -26.56 -19.06
CA ARG A 268 -16.54 -27.60 -19.86
C ARG A 268 -16.87 -29.01 -19.42
N LEU A 269 -16.93 -29.28 -18.10
CA LEU A 269 -17.20 -30.63 -17.59
C LEU A 269 -18.62 -31.09 -17.96
N LEU A 270 -19.58 -30.18 -17.87
CA LEU A 270 -20.96 -30.46 -18.28
C LEU A 270 -21.02 -30.75 -19.76
N LEU A 271 -20.46 -29.90 -20.61
CA LEU A 271 -20.48 -30.09 -22.06
C LEU A 271 -19.76 -31.36 -22.49
N GLN A 272 -18.61 -31.67 -21.92
CA GLN A 272 -17.84 -32.88 -22.16
C GLN A 272 -18.63 -34.14 -21.80
N SER A 273 -19.35 -34.13 -20.67
CA SER A 273 -20.20 -35.27 -20.27
C SER A 273 -21.38 -35.50 -21.20
N LEU A 274 -22.04 -34.41 -21.64
CA LEU A 274 -23.14 -34.46 -22.63
C LEU A 274 -22.63 -34.95 -23.98
N GLU A 275 -21.53 -34.42 -24.48
CA GLU A 275 -20.90 -34.86 -25.71
C GLU A 275 -20.55 -36.37 -25.67
N THR A 276 -19.96 -36.82 -24.56
CA THR A 276 -19.62 -38.23 -24.39
C THR A 276 -20.84 -39.12 -24.38
N TYR A 277 -21.93 -38.69 -23.71
CA TYR A 277 -23.21 -39.39 -23.69
C TYR A 277 -23.81 -39.53 -25.11
N ILE A 278 -23.93 -38.42 -25.84
CA ILE A 278 -24.52 -38.40 -27.22
C ILE A 278 -23.65 -39.23 -28.16
N ARG A 279 -22.32 -39.08 -28.11
CA ARG A 279 -21.38 -39.81 -28.93
C ARG A 279 -21.44 -41.31 -28.65
N SER A 280 -21.55 -41.73 -27.39
CA SER A 280 -21.68 -43.14 -27.04
C SER A 280 -23.00 -43.75 -27.46
N ALA A 281 -24.09 -42.99 -27.31
CA ALA A 281 -25.43 -43.41 -27.80
C ALA A 281 -25.48 -43.57 -29.31
N LEU A 282 -24.89 -42.62 -30.05
CA LEU A 282 -24.78 -42.69 -31.51
C LEU A 282 -23.94 -43.86 -31.97
N GLN A 283 -22.73 -44.05 -31.38
CA GLN A 283 -21.82 -45.15 -31.71
C GLN A 283 -22.48 -46.51 -31.45
N ALA A 284 -23.17 -46.66 -30.31
CA ALA A 284 -23.90 -47.88 -29.97
C ALA A 284 -25.06 -48.14 -30.96
N SER A 285 -25.77 -47.09 -31.42
CA SER A 285 -26.85 -47.19 -32.39
C SER A 285 -26.34 -47.63 -33.78
N ILE A 286 -25.25 -47.02 -34.25
CA ILE A 286 -24.60 -47.38 -35.52
C ILE A 286 -24.13 -48.84 -35.46
N THR A 287 -23.49 -49.25 -34.35
CA THR A 287 -22.99 -50.61 -34.17
C THR A 287 -24.14 -51.64 -34.11
N ALA A 288 -25.23 -51.31 -33.45
CA ALA A 288 -26.43 -52.18 -33.41
C ALA A 288 -27.07 -52.37 -34.77
N LEU A 289 -27.25 -51.24 -35.51
CA LEU A 289 -27.81 -51.27 -36.88
C LEU A 289 -26.92 -52.06 -37.85
N SER A 290 -25.59 -51.81 -37.83
CA SER A 290 -24.67 -52.50 -38.75
C SER A 290 -24.65 -54.03 -38.52
N ARG A 291 -24.82 -54.48 -37.30
CA ARG A 291 -24.92 -55.91 -36.96
C ARG A 291 -26.26 -56.51 -37.40
N SER A 292 -27.36 -55.74 -37.30
CA SER A 292 -28.72 -56.21 -37.59
C SER A 292 -29.06 -56.21 -39.07
N LEU A 293 -28.30 -55.46 -39.91
CA LEU A 293 -28.48 -55.42 -41.38
C LEU A 293 -28.32 -56.82 -42.05
N GLY A 294 -27.53 -57.71 -41.45
CA GLY A 294 -27.36 -59.08 -41.93
C GLY A 294 -28.46 -60.05 -41.50
N GLN A 295 -29.37 -59.67 -40.59
CA GLN A 295 -30.38 -60.54 -40.00
C GLN A 295 -31.71 -59.80 -39.85
N LEU A 296 -32.67 -59.99 -40.76
CA LEU A 296 -33.98 -59.30 -40.76
C LEU A 296 -34.74 -59.44 -39.42
N PRO A 297 -34.78 -60.59 -38.73
CA PRO A 297 -35.53 -60.71 -37.47
C PRO A 297 -34.97 -59.90 -36.33
N THR A 298 -33.70 -59.46 -36.39
CA THR A 298 -33.03 -58.62 -35.36
C THR A 298 -33.12 -57.15 -35.67
N LEU A 299 -33.50 -56.79 -36.90
CA LEU A 299 -33.58 -55.42 -37.38
C LEU A 299 -34.65 -54.59 -36.64
N ASP A 300 -35.86 -55.17 -36.49
CA ASP A 300 -36.97 -54.49 -35.78
C ASP A 300 -36.61 -54.20 -34.31
N LYS A 301 -35.88 -55.12 -33.65
CA LYS A 301 -35.40 -54.89 -32.29
C LYS A 301 -34.33 -53.78 -32.23
N ALA A 302 -33.42 -53.79 -33.19
CA ALA A 302 -32.39 -52.76 -33.27
C ALA A 302 -32.99 -51.37 -33.57
N LEU A 303 -34.01 -51.28 -34.39
CA LEU A 303 -34.75 -50.03 -34.64
C LEU A 303 -35.49 -49.55 -33.41
N ALA A 304 -36.13 -50.46 -32.65
CA ALA A 304 -36.78 -50.13 -31.37
C ALA A 304 -35.76 -49.58 -30.34
N ASP A 305 -34.56 -50.19 -30.28
CA ASP A 305 -33.48 -49.73 -29.39
C ASP A 305 -32.93 -48.33 -29.81
N VAL A 306 -32.84 -48.05 -31.09
CA VAL A 306 -32.46 -46.73 -31.61
C VAL A 306 -33.53 -45.69 -31.27
N MET A 307 -34.83 -46.00 -31.49
CA MET A 307 -35.94 -45.13 -31.10
C MET A 307 -35.93 -44.80 -29.62
N ALA A 308 -35.69 -45.80 -28.72
CA ALA A 308 -35.57 -45.58 -27.30
C ALA A 308 -34.42 -44.64 -26.96
N LYS A 309 -33.25 -44.74 -27.63
CA LYS A 309 -32.12 -43.84 -27.43
C LYS A 309 -32.42 -42.42 -27.91
N CYS A 310 -33.09 -42.27 -29.06
CA CYS A 310 -33.55 -40.95 -29.52
C CYS A 310 -34.53 -40.31 -28.50
N GLN A 311 -35.46 -41.11 -27.95
CA GLN A 311 -36.40 -40.65 -26.97
C GLN A 311 -35.70 -40.22 -25.64
N ASN A 312 -34.61 -40.93 -25.25
CA ASN A 312 -33.77 -40.52 -24.14
C ASN A 312 -33.08 -39.19 -24.37
N VAL A 313 -32.59 -38.91 -25.59
CA VAL A 313 -31.97 -37.60 -25.92
C VAL A 313 -33.00 -36.47 -25.82
N VAL A 314 -34.23 -36.67 -26.35
CA VAL A 314 -35.31 -35.69 -26.19
C VAL A 314 -35.70 -35.48 -24.72
N SER A 315 -35.74 -36.57 -23.96
CA SER A 315 -36.00 -36.45 -22.51
C SER A 315 -34.89 -35.74 -21.74
N LEU A 316 -33.65 -35.87 -22.21
CA LEU A 316 -32.49 -35.14 -21.62
C LEU A 316 -32.55 -33.65 -21.97
N GLU A 317 -32.95 -33.29 -23.19
CA GLU A 317 -33.22 -31.92 -23.62
C GLU A 317 -34.26 -31.25 -22.71
N ALA A 318 -35.40 -31.92 -22.47
CA ALA A 318 -36.45 -31.45 -21.57
C ALA A 318 -35.92 -31.25 -20.12
N VAL A 319 -35.01 -32.10 -19.64
CA VAL A 319 -34.35 -31.92 -18.33
C VAL A 319 -33.45 -30.69 -18.33
N LEU A 320 -32.68 -30.44 -19.43
CA LEU A 320 -31.81 -29.27 -19.54
C LEU A 320 -32.60 -27.96 -19.54
N GLU A 321 -33.75 -27.91 -20.18
CA GLU A 321 -34.65 -26.75 -20.22
C GLU A 321 -35.22 -26.40 -18.82
N THR A 322 -35.41 -27.40 -17.96
CA THR A 322 -35.98 -27.23 -16.63
C THR A 322 -34.92 -26.80 -15.57
N ILE A 323 -33.63 -27.01 -15.85
CA ILE A 323 -32.56 -26.69 -14.92
C ILE A 323 -32.27 -25.19 -14.95
N LYS A 324 -32.42 -24.53 -13.78
CA LYS A 324 -31.96 -23.15 -13.61
C LYS A 324 -30.44 -23.12 -13.30
N PRO A 325 -29.69 -22.22 -13.94
CA PRO A 325 -28.25 -22.08 -13.62
C PRO A 325 -28.06 -21.74 -12.14
N PRO A 326 -27.19 -22.46 -11.42
CA PRO A 326 -26.95 -22.22 -10.01
C PRO A 326 -26.18 -20.91 -9.83
N ALA A 327 -26.61 -20.10 -8.85
CA ALA A 327 -25.93 -18.84 -8.50
C ALA A 327 -24.79 -19.11 -7.50
N HIS A 328 -23.58 -18.63 -7.81
CA HIS A 328 -22.44 -18.63 -6.89
C HIS A 328 -21.52 -17.46 -7.21
N PRO A 329 -20.85 -16.82 -6.20
CA PRO A 329 -19.97 -15.65 -6.44
C PRO A 329 -18.82 -15.87 -7.43
N LEU A 330 -18.33 -17.10 -7.55
CA LEU A 330 -17.26 -17.46 -8.51
C LEU A 330 -17.78 -17.70 -9.94
N LEU A 331 -19.08 -17.90 -10.10
CA LEU A 331 -19.66 -18.14 -11.40
C LEU A 331 -20.12 -16.82 -12.03
N PRO A 332 -19.97 -16.64 -13.35
CA PRO A 332 -20.50 -15.47 -14.01
C PRO A 332 -22.02 -15.42 -13.83
N HIS A 333 -22.54 -14.24 -13.49
CA HIS A 333 -23.98 -14.01 -13.41
C HIS A 333 -24.55 -14.03 -14.82
N LEU A 334 -25.02 -15.20 -15.25
CA LEU A 334 -25.82 -15.30 -16.46
C LEU A 334 -27.16 -14.60 -16.18
N GLN A 335 -27.41 -13.49 -16.87
CA GLN A 335 -28.74 -12.91 -16.86
C GLN A 335 -29.72 -13.92 -17.52
N PRO A 336 -30.94 -14.08 -17.01
CA PRO A 336 -31.88 -15.11 -17.49
C PRO A 336 -32.34 -14.94 -18.95
N ASN A 337 -31.84 -13.90 -19.64
CA ASN A 337 -32.20 -13.59 -21.03
C ASN A 337 -31.04 -13.68 -22.03
N ASP A 338 -29.84 -14.07 -21.63
CA ASP A 338 -28.77 -14.29 -22.60
C ASP A 338 -28.94 -15.68 -23.23
N PRO A 339 -29.23 -15.77 -24.51
CA PRO A 339 -29.23 -17.06 -25.21
C PRO A 339 -27.81 -17.62 -25.12
N ILE A 340 -27.66 -18.86 -24.65
CA ILE A 340 -26.40 -19.58 -24.72
C ILE A 340 -26.04 -19.71 -26.19
N GLU A 341 -25.22 -18.80 -26.72
CA GLU A 341 -24.60 -18.97 -28.02
C GLU A 341 -23.66 -20.19 -27.92
N LEU A 342 -24.16 -21.33 -28.33
CA LEU A 342 -23.38 -22.51 -28.62
C LEU A 342 -22.54 -22.22 -29.86
N THR A 343 -21.41 -21.54 -29.67
CA THR A 343 -20.43 -21.42 -30.77
C THR A 343 -19.98 -22.83 -31.14
N PRO A 344 -20.10 -23.22 -32.40
CA PRO A 344 -19.68 -24.55 -32.85
C PRO A 344 -18.16 -24.67 -32.60
N VAL A 345 -17.79 -25.79 -31.97
CA VAL A 345 -16.40 -26.18 -31.78
C VAL A 345 -15.71 -26.22 -33.15
N PRO A 346 -14.59 -25.49 -33.38
CA PRO A 346 -13.89 -25.57 -34.67
C PRO A 346 -13.46 -27.02 -34.90
N SER A 347 -14.00 -27.60 -35.96
CA SER A 347 -13.60 -28.90 -36.45
C SER A 347 -12.10 -28.87 -36.74
N ARG A 348 -11.32 -29.65 -36.00
CA ARG A 348 -9.93 -29.96 -36.36
C ARG A 348 -10.00 -30.74 -37.71
N THR A 349 -9.68 -30.04 -38.74
CA THR A 349 -9.27 -30.67 -40.00
C THR A 349 -7.85 -31.16 -39.86
N SER A 350 -7.68 -32.47 -40.08
CA SER A 350 -6.48 -33.26 -40.49
C SER A 350 -5.25 -33.14 -39.64
#